data_5859cce74789d40556be89eaa718c796
#
_entry.id   5859cce74789d40556be89eaa718c796
#
_cell.length_a   1.000
_cell.length_b   1.000
_cell.length_c   1.000
_cell.angle_alpha   90.00
_cell.angle_beta   90.00
_cell.angle_gamma   90.00
#
_symmetry.space_group_name_H-M   'P 1'
#
loop_
_entity.id
_entity.type
_entity.pdbx_description
1 polymer ?
#
loop_
_entity_poly.entity_id
_entity_poly.type
_entity_poly.pdbx_seq_one_letter_code
_entity_poly.pdbx_strand_id
1 'polypeptide(L)'
;MCSLAKMHFQMSQCQKAVSQSGRIHRGFFTMRKIDSLGLMLCSFQAQLFEESLNKCECSSRIFARRFLNSDLAKRMDKNGFLFESLTITDALDEINQQYGESTYGKEKYTVEEMHWIGYIYRYWSYSYELTSKQIYKIAKPEQMKKVYFPYHSLDPRQAIERILEGAGMETAIEAVDISRGGRNS
;
A
#
# COMPACT_ATOMS: atom_id res chain seq x y z
N MET A 1 13.45 30.11 5.91
CA MET A 1 12.82 29.62 7.17
C MET A 1 11.33 29.23 7.00
N CYS A 2 10.92 28.63 5.90
CA CYS A 2 9.49 28.30 5.63
C CYS A 2 9.20 26.80 5.44
N SER A 3 10.21 25.93 5.58
CA SER A 3 10.08 24.49 5.27
C SER A 3 9.63 23.63 6.47
N LEU A 4 10.08 23.93 7.67
CA LEU A 4 9.78 23.15 8.88
C LEU A 4 8.32 23.29 9.36
N ALA A 5 7.74 24.47 9.24
CA ALA A 5 6.36 24.72 9.65
C ALA A 5 5.33 23.99 8.76
N LYS A 6 5.62 23.84 7.45
CA LYS A 6 4.76 23.08 6.53
C LYS A 6 4.82 21.56 6.81
N MET A 7 5.98 21.03 7.18
CA MET A 7 6.11 19.63 7.57
C MET A 7 5.35 19.33 8.87
N HIS A 8 5.46 20.19 9.88
CA HIS A 8 4.70 20.03 11.13
C HIS A 8 3.19 20.14 10.95
N PHE A 9 2.73 21.06 10.08
CA PHE A 9 1.30 21.19 9.78
C PHE A 9 0.74 19.96 9.02
N GLN A 10 1.51 19.39 8.12
CA GLN A 10 1.12 18.21 7.34
C GLN A 10 1.13 16.94 8.21
N MET A 11 2.06 16.83 9.17
CA MET A 11 2.08 15.76 10.17
C MET A 11 0.87 15.83 11.12
N SER A 12 0.47 17.03 11.55
CA SER A 12 -0.72 17.23 12.37
C SER A 12 -2.03 16.85 11.66
N GLN A 13 -2.11 17.08 10.35
CA GLN A 13 -3.27 16.67 9.54
C GLN A 13 -3.31 15.15 9.33
N CYS A 14 -2.17 14.48 9.19
CA CYS A 14 -2.09 13.04 9.09
C CYS A 14 -2.51 12.37 10.41
N GLN A 15 -2.07 12.89 11.55
CA GLN A 15 -2.49 12.42 12.88
C GLN A 15 -3.99 12.63 13.13
N LYS A 16 -4.59 13.73 12.68
CA LYS A 16 -6.03 13.99 12.80
C LYS A 16 -6.87 13.11 11.88
N ALA A 17 -6.41 12.78 10.67
CA ALA A 17 -7.11 11.89 9.76
C ALA A 17 -7.15 10.43 10.28
N VAL A 18 -6.10 10.01 10.99
CA VAL A 18 -6.02 8.71 11.67
C VAL A 18 -6.94 8.66 12.89
N SER A 19 -7.10 9.77 13.61
CA SER A 19 -7.94 9.88 14.81
C SER A 19 -9.45 9.94 14.50
N GLN A 20 -9.87 10.41 13.31
CA GLN A 20 -11.28 10.53 12.93
C GLN A 20 -11.86 9.28 12.23
N SER A 21 -11.03 8.34 11.81
CA SER A 21 -11.48 7.06 11.26
C SER A 21 -11.27 5.96 12.30
N GLY A 22 -12.19 5.89 13.28
CA GLY A 22 -12.38 4.83 14.27
C GLY A 22 -11.12 4.00 14.60
N ARG A 23 -10.45 4.34 15.71
CA ARG A 23 -9.50 3.51 16.44
C ARG A 23 -8.44 2.78 15.61
N ILE A 24 -7.45 3.49 15.13
CA ILE A 24 -6.11 2.90 15.12
C ILE A 24 -5.60 3.10 16.54
N HIS A 25 -5.93 2.15 17.43
CA HIS A 25 -5.25 2.05 18.70
C HIS A 25 -3.75 1.95 18.43
N ARG A 26 -2.92 2.58 19.26
CA ARG A 26 -1.57 2.09 19.58
C ARG A 26 -1.74 0.65 20.08
N GLY A 27 -1.88 -0.28 19.17
CA GLY A 27 -2.20 -1.68 19.40
C GLY A 27 -1.33 -2.50 18.47
N PHE A 28 -0.67 -3.46 19.01
CA PHE A 28 0.04 -4.54 18.35
C PHE A 28 -0.64 -4.88 17.03
N PHE A 29 0.01 -4.57 15.90
CA PHE A 29 -0.38 -5.14 14.63
C PHE A 29 0.02 -6.62 14.66
N THR A 30 -0.95 -7.49 14.84
CA THR A 30 -0.74 -8.91 14.64
C THR A 30 -0.50 -9.11 13.16
N MET A 31 0.75 -9.31 12.77
CA MET A 31 1.09 -9.53 11.37
C MET A 31 0.66 -10.92 10.95
N ARG A 32 -0.18 -10.99 9.93
CA ARG A 32 -0.48 -12.24 9.25
C ARG A 32 0.73 -12.65 8.40
N LYS A 33 1.18 -13.89 8.57
CA LYS A 33 2.19 -14.46 7.66
C LYS A 33 1.59 -14.53 6.25
N ILE A 34 2.34 -14.07 5.26
CA ILE A 34 1.90 -14.18 3.88
C ILE A 34 1.88 -15.65 3.46
N ASP A 35 0.80 -16.07 2.86
CA ASP A 35 0.58 -17.41 2.31
C ASP A 35 0.54 -17.36 0.77
N SER A 36 0.31 -18.51 0.12
CA SER A 36 0.26 -18.60 -1.35
C SER A 36 -0.80 -17.69 -1.96
N LEU A 37 -1.91 -17.50 -1.27
CA LEU A 37 -2.96 -16.59 -1.66
C LEU A 37 -2.48 -15.14 -1.63
N GLY A 38 -1.89 -14.72 -0.53
CA GLY A 38 -1.34 -13.37 -0.39
C GLY A 38 -0.29 -13.07 -1.46
N LEU A 39 0.59 -14.04 -1.77
CA LEU A 39 1.59 -13.91 -2.84
C LEU A 39 0.93 -13.75 -4.22
N MET A 40 -0.12 -14.51 -4.50
CA MET A 40 -0.87 -14.40 -5.76
C MET A 40 -1.52 -13.02 -5.91
N LEU A 41 -2.15 -12.52 -4.85
CA LEU A 41 -2.74 -11.18 -4.83
C LEU A 41 -1.68 -10.08 -5.01
N CYS A 42 -0.50 -10.23 -4.40
CA CYS A 42 0.62 -9.31 -4.58
C CYS A 42 1.10 -9.30 -6.03
N SER A 43 1.28 -10.47 -6.64
CA SER A 43 1.70 -10.60 -8.04
C SER A 43 0.67 -10.02 -8.99
N PHE A 44 -0.61 -10.29 -8.77
CA PHE A 44 -1.70 -9.73 -9.58
C PHE A 44 -1.69 -8.19 -9.53
N GLN A 45 -1.63 -7.61 -8.34
CA GLN A 45 -1.63 -6.15 -8.21
C GLN A 45 -0.35 -5.51 -8.78
N ALA A 46 0.79 -6.15 -8.63
CA ALA A 46 2.04 -5.70 -9.22
C ALA A 46 1.94 -5.64 -10.76
N GLN A 47 1.44 -6.70 -11.40
CA GLN A 47 1.22 -6.75 -12.85
C GLN A 47 0.18 -5.72 -13.31
N LEU A 48 -0.89 -5.51 -12.54
CA LEU A 48 -1.91 -4.50 -12.83
C LEU A 48 -1.33 -3.09 -12.84
N PHE A 49 -0.44 -2.78 -11.89
CA PHE A 49 0.25 -1.50 -11.82
C PHE A 49 1.23 -1.32 -12.99
N GLU A 50 1.97 -2.36 -13.36
CA GLU A 50 2.86 -2.38 -14.51
C GLU A 50 2.09 -2.13 -15.81
N GLU A 51 1.03 -2.91 -16.08
CA GLU A 51 0.22 -2.78 -17.29
C GLU A 51 -0.49 -1.42 -17.40
N SER A 52 -0.75 -0.76 -16.29
CA SER A 52 -1.33 0.59 -16.30
C SER A 52 -0.47 1.63 -17.02
N LEU A 53 0.84 1.39 -17.15
CA LEU A 53 1.74 2.28 -17.89
C LEU A 53 1.38 2.34 -19.37
N ASN A 54 0.96 1.21 -19.93
CA ASN A 54 0.64 1.04 -21.34
C ASN A 54 -0.85 1.31 -21.65
N LYS A 55 -1.72 1.01 -20.68
CA LYS A 55 -3.18 1.01 -20.89
C LYS A 55 -3.88 2.26 -20.39
N CYS A 56 -3.28 3.02 -19.50
CA CYS A 56 -3.87 4.23 -18.96
C CYS A 56 -3.08 5.47 -19.42
N GLU A 57 -3.76 6.51 -19.84
CA GLU A 57 -3.11 7.76 -20.27
C GLU A 57 -2.72 8.66 -19.08
N CYS A 58 -3.41 8.53 -17.95
CA CYS A 58 -3.12 9.33 -16.76
C CYS A 58 -1.74 9.04 -16.17
N SER A 59 -1.23 9.95 -15.33
CA SER A 59 0.04 9.73 -14.62
C SER A 59 -0.04 8.53 -13.67
N SER A 60 1.11 7.90 -13.40
CA SER A 60 1.23 6.73 -12.51
C SER A 60 0.66 6.98 -11.12
N ARG A 61 0.88 8.18 -10.55
CA ARG A 61 0.32 8.57 -9.25
C ARG A 61 -1.21 8.66 -9.26
N ILE A 62 -1.81 9.09 -10.38
CA ILE A 62 -3.27 9.19 -10.52
C ILE A 62 -3.87 7.80 -10.65
N PHE A 63 -3.27 6.92 -11.45
CA PHE A 63 -3.69 5.52 -11.52
C PHE A 63 -3.64 4.85 -10.15
N ALA A 64 -2.50 4.90 -9.45
CA ALA A 64 -2.36 4.28 -8.14
C ALA A 64 -3.37 4.84 -7.11
N ARG A 65 -3.64 6.16 -7.12
CA ARG A 65 -4.67 6.78 -6.28
C ARG A 65 -6.06 6.23 -6.59
N ARG A 66 -6.43 6.12 -7.88
CA ARG A 66 -7.72 5.60 -8.32
C ARG A 66 -7.87 4.15 -7.88
N PHE A 67 -6.87 3.32 -8.16
CA PHE A 67 -6.86 1.92 -7.78
C PHE A 67 -7.06 1.74 -6.27
N LEU A 68 -6.23 2.37 -5.43
CA LEU A 68 -6.28 2.21 -3.97
C LEU A 68 -7.60 2.69 -3.33
N ASN A 69 -8.39 3.47 -4.05
CA ASN A 69 -9.71 3.93 -3.61
C ASN A 69 -10.87 3.25 -4.37
N SER A 70 -10.58 2.34 -5.31
CA SER A 70 -11.57 1.66 -6.15
C SER A 70 -12.37 0.60 -5.39
N ASP A 71 -13.49 0.21 -5.98
CA ASP A 71 -14.28 -0.92 -5.47
C ASP A 71 -13.55 -2.25 -5.71
N LEU A 72 -12.75 -2.35 -6.78
CA LEU A 72 -11.85 -3.48 -7.01
C LEU A 72 -10.88 -3.68 -5.85
N ALA A 73 -10.17 -2.63 -5.43
CA ALA A 73 -9.25 -2.72 -4.29
C ALA A 73 -9.98 -3.12 -3.00
N LYS A 74 -11.19 -2.62 -2.76
CA LYS A 74 -12.02 -3.01 -1.60
C LYS A 74 -12.39 -4.50 -1.61
N ARG A 75 -12.67 -5.07 -2.80
CA ARG A 75 -12.94 -6.51 -2.93
C ARG A 75 -11.69 -7.33 -2.66
N MET A 76 -10.55 -6.90 -3.20
CA MET A 76 -9.24 -7.52 -2.94
C MET A 76 -8.88 -7.50 -1.45
N ASP A 77 -9.20 -6.40 -0.74
CA ASP A 77 -8.95 -6.28 0.71
C ASP A 77 -9.77 -7.28 1.54
N LYS A 78 -10.91 -7.75 1.03
CA LYS A 78 -11.82 -8.68 1.72
C LYS A 78 -11.56 -10.17 1.41
N ASN A 79 -10.47 -10.51 0.72
CA ASN A 79 -10.19 -11.86 0.26
C ASN A 79 -11.29 -12.50 -0.64
N GLY A 80 -12.36 -11.78 -0.98
CA GLY A 80 -13.41 -12.23 -1.87
C GLY A 80 -13.01 -12.30 -3.35
N PHE A 81 -11.87 -11.72 -3.68
CA PHE A 81 -11.32 -11.65 -5.04
C PHE A 81 -10.93 -13.02 -5.65
N LEU A 82 -10.67 -14.02 -4.82
CA LEU A 82 -10.16 -15.34 -5.23
C LEU A 82 -11.09 -16.13 -6.13
N PHE A 83 -12.37 -15.83 -6.10
CA PHE A 83 -13.38 -16.56 -6.83
C PHE A 83 -13.76 -15.86 -8.14
N GLU A 84 -13.14 -14.74 -8.44
CA GLU A 84 -13.38 -13.98 -9.65
C GLU A 84 -12.27 -14.29 -10.66
N SER A 85 -12.64 -14.83 -11.82
CA SER A 85 -11.72 -15.03 -12.95
C SER A 85 -11.42 -13.69 -13.64
N LEU A 86 -10.93 -12.73 -12.89
CA LEU A 86 -10.65 -11.38 -13.38
C LEU A 86 -9.27 -11.32 -14.02
N THR A 87 -9.22 -10.92 -15.29
CA THR A 87 -7.94 -10.65 -15.97
C THR A 87 -7.41 -9.24 -15.62
N ILE A 88 -6.14 -8.98 -15.90
CA ILE A 88 -5.56 -7.64 -15.75
C ILE A 88 -6.30 -6.61 -16.60
N THR A 89 -6.69 -6.97 -17.82
CA THR A 89 -7.45 -6.09 -18.71
C THR A 89 -8.81 -5.75 -18.11
N ASP A 90 -9.58 -6.76 -17.67
CA ASP A 90 -10.87 -6.52 -17.04
C ASP A 90 -10.77 -5.64 -15.79
N ALA A 91 -9.70 -5.83 -14.99
CA ALA A 91 -9.43 -5.01 -13.81
C ALA A 91 -9.17 -3.53 -14.15
N LEU A 92 -8.42 -3.27 -15.24
CA LEU A 92 -8.18 -1.91 -15.74
C LEU A 92 -9.46 -1.27 -16.27
N ASP A 93 -10.26 -2.05 -17.01
CA ASP A 93 -11.55 -1.61 -17.55
C ASP A 93 -12.54 -1.27 -16.43
N GLU A 94 -12.58 -2.05 -15.37
CA GLU A 94 -13.41 -1.76 -14.20
C GLU A 94 -13.01 -0.44 -13.51
N ILE A 95 -11.71 -0.18 -13.36
CA ILE A 95 -11.23 1.10 -12.82
C ILE A 95 -11.63 2.26 -13.73
N ASN A 96 -11.51 2.08 -15.04
CA ASN A 96 -11.92 3.09 -16.02
C ASN A 96 -13.44 3.30 -16.02
N GLN A 97 -14.24 2.26 -15.86
CA GLN A 97 -15.69 2.39 -15.70
C GLN A 97 -16.06 3.17 -14.44
N GLN A 98 -15.37 2.93 -13.33
CA GLN A 98 -15.66 3.61 -12.07
C GLN A 98 -15.28 5.09 -12.08
N TYR A 99 -14.15 5.46 -12.71
CA TYR A 99 -13.60 6.82 -12.64
C TYR A 99 -13.65 7.60 -13.94
N GLY A 100 -13.99 6.96 -15.03
CA GLY A 100 -13.84 7.50 -16.39
C GLY A 100 -12.39 7.50 -16.86
N GLU A 101 -12.19 7.60 -18.16
CA GLU A 101 -10.87 7.81 -18.75
C GLU A 101 -10.27 9.14 -18.27
N SER A 102 -8.97 9.22 -18.18
CA SER A 102 -8.28 10.42 -17.73
C SER A 102 -6.90 10.52 -18.35
N THR A 103 -6.64 11.71 -18.87
CA THR A 103 -5.32 12.15 -19.35
C THR A 103 -4.58 13.00 -18.30
N TYR A 104 -5.09 13.07 -17.07
CA TYR A 104 -4.57 13.97 -16.05
C TYR A 104 -3.19 13.55 -15.55
N GLY A 105 -2.26 14.51 -15.67
CA GLY A 105 -0.86 14.32 -15.29
C GLY A 105 -0.08 13.54 -16.34
N LYS A 106 1.21 13.88 -16.50
CA LYS A 106 2.06 13.29 -17.55
C LYS A 106 3.14 12.35 -17.00
N GLU A 107 3.44 12.45 -15.71
CA GLU A 107 4.54 11.69 -15.11
C GLU A 107 4.21 10.20 -15.07
N LYS A 108 4.99 9.41 -15.78
CA LYS A 108 4.99 7.95 -15.70
C LYS A 108 6.19 7.49 -14.87
N TYR A 109 5.96 6.55 -13.99
CA TYR A 109 7.02 5.87 -13.26
C TYR A 109 7.63 4.79 -14.16
N THR A 110 8.75 4.20 -13.76
CA THR A 110 9.30 3.07 -14.51
C THR A 110 8.47 1.80 -14.26
N VAL A 111 8.68 0.79 -15.10
CA VAL A 111 8.03 -0.52 -14.96
C VAL A 111 8.33 -1.12 -13.59
N GLU A 112 9.61 -1.08 -13.18
CA GLU A 112 10.08 -1.62 -11.92
C GLU A 112 9.51 -0.86 -10.72
N GLU A 113 9.43 0.48 -10.79
CA GLU A 113 8.80 1.29 -9.75
C GLU A 113 7.32 0.92 -9.58
N MET A 114 6.58 0.81 -10.69
CA MET A 114 5.16 0.48 -10.64
C MET A 114 4.92 -0.94 -10.14
N HIS A 115 5.71 -1.91 -10.62
CA HIS A 115 5.64 -3.29 -10.14
C HIS A 115 5.86 -3.36 -8.63
N TRP A 116 6.96 -2.77 -8.16
CA TRP A 116 7.30 -2.77 -6.73
C TRP A 116 6.24 -2.06 -5.89
N ILE A 117 5.76 -0.90 -6.31
CA ILE A 117 4.72 -0.13 -5.60
C ILE A 117 3.44 -0.95 -5.49
N GLY A 118 3.00 -1.58 -6.59
CA GLY A 118 1.82 -2.44 -6.61
C GLY A 118 1.96 -3.61 -5.65
N TYR A 119 3.12 -4.29 -5.68
CA TYR A 119 3.43 -5.42 -4.81
C TYR A 119 3.42 -5.02 -3.33
N ILE A 120 4.16 -3.97 -2.96
CA ILE A 120 4.28 -3.52 -1.55
C ILE A 120 2.93 -3.08 -0.99
N TYR A 121 2.12 -2.35 -1.74
CA TYR A 121 0.79 -1.96 -1.27
C TYR A 121 -0.10 -3.17 -0.95
N ARG A 122 -0.08 -4.22 -1.77
CA ARG A 122 -0.89 -5.43 -1.53
C ARG A 122 -0.31 -6.26 -0.41
N TYR A 123 1.01 -6.43 -0.36
CA TYR A 123 1.67 -7.10 0.74
C TYR A 123 1.33 -6.45 2.08
N TRP A 124 1.37 -5.13 2.13
CA TRP A 124 1.02 -4.35 3.32
C TRP A 124 -0.45 -4.55 3.72
N SER A 125 -1.38 -4.41 2.77
CA SER A 125 -2.80 -4.64 3.00
C SER A 125 -3.07 -6.04 3.57
N TYR A 126 -2.48 -7.06 2.94
CA TYR A 126 -2.70 -8.45 3.32
C TYR A 126 -2.10 -8.81 4.68
N SER A 127 -0.84 -8.41 4.92
CA SER A 127 -0.10 -8.81 6.13
C SER A 127 -0.48 -8.00 7.37
N TYR A 128 -0.90 -6.74 7.21
CA TYR A 128 -1.27 -5.87 8.33
C TYR A 128 -2.78 -5.69 8.48
N GLU A 129 -3.57 -6.40 7.68
CA GLU A 129 -5.03 -6.35 7.69
C GLU A 129 -5.59 -4.91 7.55
N LEU A 130 -4.88 -4.08 6.79
CA LEU A 130 -5.27 -2.72 6.47
C LEU A 130 -5.91 -2.67 5.08
N THR A 131 -6.94 -1.84 4.94
CA THR A 131 -7.52 -1.58 3.62
C THR A 131 -6.58 -0.77 2.75
N SER A 132 -6.62 -0.99 1.43
CA SER A 132 -5.88 -0.21 0.44
C SER A 132 -6.07 1.30 0.63
N LYS A 133 -7.28 1.73 0.99
CA LYS A 133 -7.60 3.14 1.29
C LYS A 133 -6.90 3.66 2.56
N GLN A 134 -6.75 2.82 3.59
CA GLN A 134 -6.01 3.20 4.80
C GLN A 134 -4.53 3.36 4.49
N ILE A 135 -3.95 2.42 3.75
CA ILE A 135 -2.54 2.47 3.35
C ILE A 135 -2.25 3.70 2.48
N TYR A 136 -3.15 4.02 1.54
CA TYR A 136 -3.05 5.26 0.75
C TYR A 136 -2.96 6.53 1.60
N LYS A 137 -3.61 6.56 2.77
CA LYS A 137 -3.51 7.70 3.70
C LYS A 137 -2.17 7.77 4.42
N ILE A 138 -1.53 6.61 4.65
CA ILE A 138 -0.22 6.50 5.31
C ILE A 138 0.89 6.83 4.32
N ALA A 139 0.90 6.17 3.17
CA ALA A 139 1.95 6.30 2.15
C ALA A 139 1.32 6.53 0.77
N LYS A 140 1.44 7.74 0.26
CA LYS A 140 0.94 8.11 -1.08
C LYS A 140 1.91 7.62 -2.17
N PRO A 141 1.44 7.45 -3.42
CA PRO A 141 2.28 6.97 -4.52
C PRO A 141 3.57 7.78 -4.74
N GLU A 142 3.52 9.09 -4.51
CA GLU A 142 4.70 9.96 -4.62
C GLU A 142 5.75 9.68 -3.53
N GLN A 143 5.31 9.26 -2.34
CA GLN A 143 6.20 8.85 -1.27
C GLN A 143 6.79 7.47 -1.58
N MET A 144 5.98 6.54 -2.07
CA MET A 144 6.44 5.21 -2.49
C MET A 144 7.51 5.29 -3.58
N LYS A 145 7.33 6.17 -4.58
CA LYS A 145 8.35 6.41 -5.61
C LYS A 145 9.67 6.90 -5.00
N LYS A 146 9.62 7.86 -4.06
CA LYS A 146 10.82 8.41 -3.43
C LYS A 146 11.64 7.36 -2.65
N VAL A 147 10.95 6.40 -2.04
CA VAL A 147 11.59 5.36 -1.25
C VAL A 147 11.88 4.08 -2.05
N TYR A 148 11.51 4.03 -3.32
CA TYR A 148 11.80 2.89 -4.17
C TYR A 148 13.30 2.56 -4.18
N PHE A 149 14.13 3.51 -4.56
CA PHE A 149 15.57 3.26 -4.73
C PHE A 149 16.25 2.73 -3.45
N PRO A 150 16.06 3.32 -2.25
CA PRO A 150 16.66 2.78 -1.05
C PRO A 150 16.04 1.48 -0.54
N TYR A 151 14.80 1.13 -0.91
CA TYR A 151 14.08 0.02 -0.28
C TYR A 151 13.68 -1.12 -1.21
N HIS A 152 13.84 -0.99 -2.54
CA HIS A 152 13.37 -2.01 -3.48
C HIS A 152 14.07 -3.37 -3.34
N SER A 153 15.28 -3.39 -2.79
CA SER A 153 16.06 -4.61 -2.55
C SER A 153 15.83 -5.24 -1.17
N LEU A 154 15.06 -4.59 -0.31
CA LEU A 154 14.72 -5.13 1.01
C LEU A 154 13.60 -6.16 0.90
N ASP A 155 13.52 -7.04 1.91
CA ASP A 155 12.32 -7.84 2.11
C ASP A 155 11.07 -6.91 2.24
N PRO A 156 9.92 -7.27 1.65
CA PRO A 156 8.72 -6.43 1.68
C PRO A 156 8.31 -5.97 3.07
N ARG A 157 8.45 -6.82 4.07
CA ARG A 157 8.18 -6.48 5.48
C ARG A 157 9.12 -5.38 5.96
N GLN A 158 10.42 -5.55 5.73
CA GLN A 158 11.44 -4.56 6.12
C GLN A 158 11.20 -3.22 5.42
N ALA A 159 10.86 -3.25 4.12
CA ALA A 159 10.54 -2.04 3.37
C ALA A 159 9.35 -1.29 4.01
N ILE A 160 8.28 -2.00 4.38
CA ILE A 160 7.10 -1.43 5.03
C ILE A 160 7.46 -0.84 6.40
N GLU A 161 8.24 -1.55 7.22
CA GLU A 161 8.70 -1.08 8.53
C GLU A 161 9.48 0.25 8.39
N ARG A 162 10.38 0.34 7.42
CA ARG A 162 11.12 1.59 7.13
C ARG A 162 10.22 2.73 6.63
N ILE A 163 9.19 2.41 5.86
CA ILE A 163 8.20 3.40 5.41
C ILE A 163 7.40 3.94 6.60
N LEU A 164 7.01 3.07 7.52
CA LEU A 164 6.28 3.43 8.73
C LEU A 164 7.14 4.29 9.68
N GLU A 165 8.40 3.91 9.91
CA GLU A 165 9.36 4.70 10.67
C GLU A 165 9.52 6.12 10.07
N GLY A 166 9.70 6.20 8.76
CA GLY A 166 9.80 7.47 8.04
C GLY A 166 8.53 8.34 8.11
N ALA A 167 7.37 7.71 8.33
CA ALA A 167 6.10 8.39 8.57
C ALA A 167 5.87 8.79 10.05
N GLY A 168 6.83 8.51 10.94
CA GLY A 168 6.72 8.75 12.39
C GLY A 168 5.75 7.80 13.10
N MET A 169 5.48 6.64 12.49
CA MET A 169 4.66 5.58 13.05
C MET A 169 5.60 4.48 13.54
N GLU A 170 6.03 4.56 14.79
CA GLU A 170 6.81 3.48 15.40
C GLU A 170 5.98 2.21 15.46
N THR A 171 6.47 1.17 14.81
CA THR A 171 5.89 -0.15 14.94
C THR A 171 6.34 -0.76 16.27
N ALA A 172 5.42 -0.95 17.18
CA ALA A 172 5.66 -1.70 18.42
C ALA A 172 5.81 -3.21 18.10
N ILE A 173 6.84 -3.59 17.35
CA ILE A 173 7.09 -4.97 16.90
C ILE A 173 8.00 -5.74 17.87
N GLU A 174 8.60 -5.09 18.85
CA GLU A 174 9.67 -5.72 19.66
C GLU A 174 9.22 -6.62 20.82
N ALA A 175 7.94 -6.86 21.06
CA ALA A 175 7.52 -7.47 22.35
C ALA A 175 7.02 -8.93 22.31
N VAL A 176 7.01 -9.64 21.19
CA VAL A 176 6.35 -10.97 21.15
C VAL A 176 7.31 -12.18 21.14
N ASP A 177 8.60 -12.00 20.91
CA ASP A 177 9.52 -13.15 20.72
C ASP A 177 10.27 -13.62 22.00
N ILE A 178 10.06 -13.00 23.16
CA ILE A 178 10.82 -13.36 24.39
C ILE A 178 10.04 -14.25 25.36
N SER A 179 8.74 -14.47 25.20
CA SER A 179 7.95 -15.20 26.22
C SER A 179 7.69 -16.68 25.94
N ARG A 180 8.32 -17.32 24.93
CA ARG A 180 8.18 -18.77 24.68
C ARG A 180 9.40 -19.61 24.98
N GLY A 181 10.42 -19.07 25.62
CA GLY A 181 11.62 -19.78 26.01
C GLY A 181 11.81 -19.90 27.52
N GLY A 182 10.96 -20.62 28.24
CA GLY A 182 11.20 -20.80 29.67
C GLY A 182 10.11 -21.53 30.43
N ARG A 183 9.94 -22.80 30.17
CA ARG A 183 9.47 -23.76 31.20
C ARG A 183 9.72 -25.20 30.74
N ASN A 184 10.89 -25.67 31.02
CA ASN A 184 11.13 -27.09 31.26
C ASN A 184 12.23 -27.18 32.32
N SER A 185 11.87 -27.44 33.53
CA SER A 185 12.61 -28.19 34.55
C SER A 185 11.61 -28.71 35.56
#